data_92a0fe7149b5a96347f6b05bcb246129
#
_entry.id   92a0fe7149b5a96347f6b05bcb246129
#
_cell.length_a   1.000
_cell.length_b   1.000
_cell.length_c   1.000
_cell.angle_alpha   90.00
_cell.angle_beta   90.00
_cell.angle_gamma   90.00
#
_symmetry.space_group_name_H-M   'P 1'
#
loop_
_entity.id
_entity.type
_entity.pdbx_description
1 polymer ?
#
loop_
_entity_poly.entity_id
_entity_poly.type
_entity_poly.pdbx_seq_one_letter_code
_entity_poly.pdbx_strand_id
1 'polypeptide(L)' 'MTWLLFMVVLQINQSDAWVKHAEIIQTLHSEKSCIREMKKIFADAKEQGNEVPKMVNFGCVPLKGRSI' A
#
# COMPACT_ATOMS: atom_id res chain seq x y z
N MET A 1 -4.64 7.75 -17.06
CA MET A 1 -5.29 7.63 -15.76
C MET A 1 -4.24 7.39 -14.69
N THR A 2 -4.39 8.03 -13.57
CA THR A 2 -3.43 7.87 -12.47
C THR A 2 -3.92 6.82 -11.48
N TRP A 3 -3.01 5.99 -11.04
CA TRP A 3 -3.29 4.97 -10.03
C TRP A 3 -2.46 5.26 -8.78
N LEU A 4 -3.05 5.00 -7.64
CA LEU A 4 -2.38 5.21 -6.36
C LEU A 4 -2.02 3.86 -5.75
N LEU A 5 -0.77 3.72 -5.36
CA LEU A 5 -0.31 2.58 -4.60
C LEU A 5 -0.31 3.01 -3.14
N PHE A 6 -1.10 2.35 -2.33
CA PHE A 6 -1.21 2.71 -0.93
C PHE A 6 -0.93 1.53 -0.02
N MET A 7 -0.57 1.84 1.21
CA MET A 7 -0.30 0.85 2.23
C MET A 7 -1.25 1.11 3.40
N VAL A 8 -1.82 0.05 3.93
CA VAL A 8 -2.67 0.14 5.11
C VAL A 8 -2.03 -0.68 6.21
N VAL A 9 -1.83 -0.06 7.36
CA VAL A 9 -1.23 -0.72 8.51
C VAL A 9 -2.24 -0.72 9.65
N LEU A 10 -2.41 -1.88 10.28
CA LEU A 10 -3.24 -2.00 11.47
C LEU A 10 -2.32 -2.05 12.67
N GLN A 11 -2.55 -1.18 13.63
CA GLN A 11 -1.73 -1.12 14.83
C GLN A 11 -2.61 -1.10 16.06
N ILE A 12 -2.08 -1.61 17.17
CA ILE A 12 -2.77 -1.52 18.45
C ILE A 12 -2.18 -0.34 19.20
N ASN A 13 -3.03 0.61 19.58
CA ASN A 13 -2.54 1.76 20.32
C ASN A 13 -2.47 1.44 21.81
N GLN A 14 -2.13 2.43 22.63
CA GLN A 14 -1.95 2.24 24.05
C GLN A 14 -3.23 1.87 24.81
N SER A 15 -4.37 2.11 24.18
CA SER A 15 -5.65 1.76 24.78
C SER A 15 -6.17 0.40 24.32
N ASP A 16 -5.30 -0.39 23.70
CA ASP A 16 -5.65 -1.69 23.14
C ASP A 16 -6.70 -1.60 22.04
N ALA A 17 -6.83 -0.45 21.42
CA ALA A 17 -7.74 -0.28 20.28
C ALA A 17 -6.95 -0.40 18.99
N TRP A 18 -7.57 -1.03 18.00
CA TRP A 18 -6.95 -1.14 16.69
C TRP A 18 -7.07 0.17 15.94
N VAL A 19 -5.97 0.66 15.44
CA VAL A 19 -5.93 1.89 14.66
C VAL A 19 -5.49 1.53 13.25
N LYS A 20 -6.24 2.01 12.26
CA LYS A 20 -5.89 1.81 10.86
C LYS A 20 -5.19 3.05 10.36
N HIS A 21 -4.03 2.86 9.78
CA HIS A 21 -3.26 3.95 9.20
C HIS A 21 -3.03 3.66 7.72
N ALA A 22 -3.37 4.60 6.86
CA ALA A 22 -3.20 4.43 5.42
C ALA A 22 -2.27 5.52 4.89
N GLU A 23 -1.40 5.12 3.98
CA GLU A 23 -0.42 6.03 3.41
C GLU A 23 -0.29 5.77 1.92
N ILE A 24 -0.21 6.84 1.14
CA ILE A 24 0.05 6.72 -0.28
C ILE A 24 1.55 6.64 -0.48
N ILE A 25 1.98 5.56 -1.12
CA ILE A 25 3.41 5.32 -1.35
C ILE A 25 3.87 5.94 -2.66
N GLN A 26 3.06 5.79 -3.70
CA GLN A 26 3.49 6.17 -5.03
C GLN A 26 2.30 6.35 -5.97
N THR A 27 2.47 7.16 -6.99
CA THR A 27 1.47 7.29 -8.05
C THR A 27 2.04 6.69 -9.33
N LEU A 28 1.19 5.97 -10.05
CA LEU A 28 1.59 5.28 -11.27
C LEU A 28 0.65 5.65 -12.41
N HIS A 29 1.06 5.34 -13.61
CA HIS A 29 0.28 5.69 -14.80
C HIS A 29 -0.79 4.66 -15.15
N SER A 30 -0.68 3.46 -14.65
CA SER A 30 -1.61 2.40 -14.99
C SER A 30 -1.73 1.40 -13.84
N GLU A 31 -2.80 0.62 -13.88
CA GLU A 31 -3.00 -0.44 -12.91
C GLU A 31 -1.87 -1.47 -12.98
N LYS A 32 -1.46 -1.78 -14.20
CA LYS A 32 -0.40 -2.76 -14.42
C LYS A 32 0.90 -2.33 -13.74
N SER A 33 1.25 -1.05 -13.89
CA SER A 33 2.44 -0.51 -13.25
C SER A 33 2.30 -0.53 -11.73
N CYS A 34 1.13 -0.22 -11.23
CA CYS A 34 0.86 -0.20 -9.80
C CYS A 34 1.05 -1.60 -9.20
N ILE A 35 0.49 -2.60 -9.84
CA ILE A 35 0.61 -3.98 -9.38
C ILE A 35 2.07 -4.44 -9.46
N ARG A 36 2.76 -4.05 -10.50
CA ARG A 36 4.18 -4.39 -10.66
C ARG A 36 5.01 -3.82 -9.51
N GLU A 37 4.79 -2.56 -9.17
CA GLU A 37 5.52 -1.92 -8.07
C GLU A 37 5.18 -2.56 -6.73
N MET A 38 3.93 -2.94 -6.54
CA MET A 38 3.51 -3.62 -5.32
C MET A 38 4.24 -4.95 -5.16
N LYS A 39 4.31 -5.73 -6.24
CA LYS A 39 5.02 -7.01 -6.22
C LYS A 39 6.50 -6.83 -5.98
N LYS A 40 7.06 -5.74 -6.49
CA LYS A 40 8.46 -5.43 -6.30
C LYS A 40 8.77 -5.15 -4.84
N ILE A 41 7.88 -4.45 -4.15
CA ILE A 41 8.05 -4.17 -2.72
C ILE A 41 8.10 -5.47 -1.94
N PHE A 42 7.19 -6.40 -2.22
CA PHE A 42 7.19 -7.70 -1.55
C PHE A 42 8.45 -8.48 -1.84
N ALA A 43 8.89 -8.48 -3.10
CA ALA A 43 10.09 -9.20 -3.50
C ALA A 43 11.33 -8.64 -2.82
N ASP A 44 11.44 -7.32 -2.76
CA ASP A 44 12.57 -6.67 -2.12
C ASP A 44 12.63 -6.97 -0.62
N ALA A 45 11.48 -6.93 0.03
CA ALA A 45 11.42 -7.24 1.45
C ALA A 45 11.85 -8.68 1.72
N LYS A 46 11.39 -9.59 0.89
CA LYS A 46 11.74 -11.00 1.03
C LYS A 46 13.23 -11.24 0.76
N GLU A 47 13.77 -10.55 -0.22
CA GLU A 47 15.17 -10.69 -0.58
C GLU A 47 16.09 -10.17 0.51
N GLN A 48 15.67 -9.15 1.23
CA GLN A 48 16.45 -8.60 2.34
C GLN A 48 16.24 -9.35 3.64
N GLY A 49 15.46 -10.42 3.59
CA GLY A 49 15.21 -11.22 4.78
C GLY A 49 14.14 -10.64 5.70
N ASN A 50 13.46 -9.61 5.24
CA ASN A 50 12.39 -9.00 6.02
C ASN A 50 11.05 -9.58 5.59
N GLU A 51 10.21 -9.91 6.55
CA GLU A 51 8.88 -10.36 6.22
C GLU A 51 7.92 -9.19 6.28
N VAL A 52 7.03 -9.12 5.31
CA VAL A 52 5.98 -8.13 5.35
C VAL A 52 5.01 -8.56 6.45
N PRO A 53 4.79 -7.74 7.47
CA PRO A 53 3.89 -8.12 8.56
C PRO A 53 2.48 -8.39 8.04
N LYS A 54 1.80 -9.34 8.66
CA LYS A 54 0.44 -9.69 8.25
C LYS A 54 -0.55 -8.55 8.43
N MET A 55 -0.19 -7.58 9.24
CA MET A 55 -1.05 -6.43 9.50
C MET A 55 -0.86 -5.30 8.50
N VAL A 56 0.00 -5.52 7.51
CA VAL A 56 0.26 -4.53 6.47
C VAL A 56 -0.31 -5.04 5.16
N ASN A 57 -1.13 -4.22 4.54
CA ASN A 57 -1.71 -4.54 3.25
C ASN A 57 -1.40 -3.44 2.26
N PHE A 58 -1.31 -3.82 0.99
CA PHE A 58 -1.10 -2.86 -0.09
C PHE A 58 -2.27 -2.95 -1.05
N GLY A 59 -2.52 -1.87 -1.74
CA GLY A 59 -3.58 -1.87 -2.72
C GLY A 59 -3.34 -0.83 -3.79
N CYS A 60 -4.04 -0.99 -4.90
CA CYS A 60 -3.99 -0.07 -6.02
C CYS A 60 -5.40 0.42 -6.30
N VAL A 61 -5.57 1.74 -6.36
CA VAL A 61 -6.87 2.32 -6.69
C VAL A 61 -6.69 3.38 -7.76
N PRO A 62 -7.66 3.52 -8.66
CA PRO A 62 -7.59 4.58 -9.66
C PRO A 62 -7.95 5.92 -9.04
N LEU A 63 -7.18 6.92 -9.39
CA LEU A 63 -7.50 8.28 -8.97
C LEU A 63 -8.40 8.87 -10.04
N LYS A 64 -9.64 9.05 -9.69
CA LYS A 64 -10.58 9.69 -10.61
C LYS A 64 -10.47 11.16 -10.37
N GLY A 65 -9.93 11.80 -11.34
CA GLY A 65 -9.70 13.19 -11.17
C GLY A 65 -10.94 14.01 -11.27
N ARG A 66 -11.98 13.87 -10.65
CA ARG A 66 -13.01 14.49 -10.78
C ARG A 66 -13.49 15.12 -9.74
N SER A 67 -13.89 15.88 -9.74
CA SER A 67 -14.38 16.43 -8.77
C SER A 67 -15.66 16.69 -8.98
N ILE A 68 -16.26 16.94 -8.35
CA ILE A 68 -17.52 17.16 -8.45
C ILE A 68 -17.97 18.19 -8.77
#